data_caee4b1682ae32b7db277d0c898c0b4c
#
_entry.id   caee4b1682ae32b7db277d0c898c0b4c
#
_cell.length_a   1.000
_cell.length_b   1.000
_cell.length_c   1.000
_cell.angle_alpha   90.00
_cell.angle_beta   90.00
_cell.angle_gamma   90.00
#
_symmetry.space_group_name_H-M   'P 1'
#
loop_
_entity.id
_entity.type
_entity.pdbx_description
1 polymer ?
#
loop_
_entity_poly.entity_id
_entity_poly.type
_entity_poly.pdbx_seq_one_letter_code
_entity_poly.pdbx_strand_id
1 'polypeptide(L)'
;DSMAYKKVMAAAFAVTLFLAGCAGSTDKGTSPAAVPLKETMNPISVRQLVAADNEHNRTIMFQLLKSVEEFVEYREKGNDRIFSVPAKGAVLKGNNGITDSYIYTSELRDLKKGAAYEYRTRTGNTVSSWMDFRTDDGGAFKTVIYPDSQSADYTGWSKLAAKAYELNKDAAFFVSMGDLVDNGQDEYQWQAWMRSMKGIMDTIPG
;
A
#
# COMPACT_ATOMS: atom_id res chain seq x y z
N ASP A 1 -34.49 41.72 -13.22
CA ASP A 1 -33.24 41.22 -12.60
C ASP A 1 -33.54 40.00 -11.74
N SER A 2 -33.34 38.85 -12.34
CA SER A 2 -33.64 37.56 -11.75
C SER A 2 -32.34 36.94 -11.22
N MET A 3 -32.15 36.97 -9.91
CA MET A 3 -31.10 36.20 -9.26
C MET A 3 -31.52 34.74 -9.15
N ALA A 4 -30.91 33.88 -9.95
CA ALA A 4 -31.09 32.44 -9.88
C ALA A 4 -30.30 31.88 -8.64
N TYR A 5 -31.03 31.51 -7.60
CA TYR A 5 -30.51 30.78 -6.46
C TYR A 5 -30.17 29.35 -6.88
N LYS A 6 -28.87 29.04 -7.00
CA LYS A 6 -28.43 27.65 -7.13
C LYS A 6 -28.60 26.94 -5.75
N LYS A 7 -29.57 26.02 -5.71
CA LYS A 7 -29.72 25.10 -4.58
C LYS A 7 -28.51 24.15 -4.52
N VAL A 8 -27.67 24.35 -3.52
CA VAL A 8 -26.67 23.35 -3.13
C VAL A 8 -27.44 22.27 -2.34
N MET A 9 -27.57 21.09 -2.92
CA MET A 9 -28.07 19.93 -2.19
C MET A 9 -26.95 19.44 -1.25
N ALA A 10 -27.10 19.73 0.04
CA ALA A 10 -26.29 19.09 1.08
C ALA A 10 -26.82 17.66 1.26
N ALA A 11 -26.04 16.68 0.86
CA ALA A 11 -26.28 15.28 1.19
C ALA A 11 -25.93 15.10 2.67
N ALA A 12 -26.94 14.95 3.54
CA ALA A 12 -26.74 14.58 4.92
C ALA A 12 -26.42 13.09 4.99
N PHE A 13 -25.16 12.76 5.31
CA PHE A 13 -24.78 11.39 5.67
C PHE A 13 -25.24 11.13 7.11
N ALA A 14 -26.27 10.29 7.29
CA ALA A 14 -26.59 9.74 8.59
C ALA A 14 -25.60 8.60 8.90
N VAL A 15 -24.60 8.88 9.73
CA VAL A 15 -23.75 7.86 10.32
C VAL A 15 -24.50 7.24 11.50
N THR A 16 -25.03 6.05 11.31
CA THR A 16 -25.60 5.27 12.40
C THR A 16 -24.46 4.58 13.14
N LEU A 17 -24.05 5.15 14.28
CA LEU A 17 -23.07 4.52 15.18
C LEU A 17 -23.74 3.33 15.88
N PHE A 18 -23.40 2.12 15.50
CA PHE A 18 -23.67 0.94 16.32
C PHE A 18 -22.56 0.83 17.38
N LEU A 19 -22.88 1.24 18.61
CA LEU A 19 -22.07 0.92 19.78
C LEU A 19 -22.32 -0.56 20.13
N ALA A 20 -21.56 -1.46 19.53
CA ALA A 20 -21.45 -2.81 20.05
C ALA A 20 -20.50 -2.78 21.24
N GLY A 21 -21.06 -2.91 22.45
CA GLY A 21 -20.28 -3.01 23.66
C GLY A 21 -19.36 -4.24 23.60
N CYS A 22 -18.06 -4.03 23.63
CA CYS A 22 -17.07 -5.08 23.85
C CYS A 22 -17.21 -5.61 25.27
N ALA A 23 -17.90 -6.74 25.45
CA ALA A 23 -17.76 -7.55 26.65
C ALA A 23 -16.35 -8.15 26.60
N GLY A 24 -15.48 -7.73 27.51
CA GLY A 24 -14.10 -8.20 27.60
C GLY A 24 -14.02 -9.71 27.82
N SER A 25 -13.63 -10.44 26.80
CA SER A 25 -13.11 -11.79 26.92
C SER A 25 -11.61 -11.67 27.17
N THR A 26 -11.17 -12.02 28.36
CA THR A 26 -9.75 -12.18 28.71
C THR A 26 -9.22 -13.52 28.18
N ASP A 27 -9.37 -13.74 26.89
CA ASP A 27 -8.65 -14.82 26.24
C ASP A 27 -7.29 -14.27 25.80
N LYS A 28 -6.25 -14.68 26.48
CA LYS A 28 -4.86 -14.45 26.06
C LYS A 28 -4.61 -15.29 24.82
N GLY A 29 -5.14 -14.83 23.69
CA GLY A 29 -4.84 -15.39 22.38
C GLY A 29 -3.33 -15.36 22.19
N THR A 30 -2.72 -16.54 22.20
CA THR A 30 -1.35 -16.72 21.76
C THR A 30 -1.22 -16.13 20.36
N SER A 31 -0.44 -15.05 20.26
CA SER A 31 -0.04 -14.48 18.96
C SER A 31 0.40 -15.63 18.04
N PRO A 32 -0.11 -15.73 16.81
CA PRO A 32 0.28 -16.80 15.91
C PRO A 32 1.82 -16.81 15.81
N ALA A 33 2.42 -17.97 16.02
CA ALA A 33 3.86 -18.12 16.01
C ALA A 33 4.43 -17.50 14.73
N ALA A 34 5.36 -16.58 14.91
CA ALA A 34 6.04 -15.90 13.81
C ALA A 34 6.59 -16.95 12.83
N VAL A 35 6.11 -16.89 11.60
CA VAL A 35 6.78 -17.60 10.50
C VAL A 35 8.07 -16.86 10.24
N PRO A 36 9.26 -17.46 10.48
CA PRO A 36 10.51 -16.78 10.18
C PRO A 36 10.49 -16.37 8.71
N LEU A 37 10.71 -15.08 8.43
CA LEU A 37 10.93 -14.63 7.08
C LEU A 37 12.13 -15.42 6.55
N LYS A 38 11.90 -16.32 5.59
CA LYS A 38 13.00 -16.93 4.85
C LYS A 38 13.84 -15.79 4.33
N GLU A 39 15.16 -15.85 4.51
CA GLU A 39 16.12 -14.95 3.87
C GLU A 39 15.95 -15.01 2.35
N THR A 40 14.99 -14.26 1.84
CA THR A 40 14.76 -14.18 0.42
C THR A 40 15.37 -12.88 -0.10
N MET A 41 16.04 -12.95 -1.24
CA MET A 41 16.45 -11.78 -2.02
C MET A 41 15.25 -11.12 -2.71
N ASN A 42 14.05 -11.63 -2.48
CA ASN A 42 12.82 -11.08 -3.05
C ASN A 42 12.30 -9.94 -2.17
N PRO A 43 12.05 -8.76 -2.72
CA PRO A 43 11.43 -7.67 -2.02
C PRO A 43 10.09 -8.05 -1.42
N ILE A 44 9.88 -7.62 -0.18
CA ILE A 44 8.63 -7.77 0.55
C ILE A 44 7.98 -6.40 0.76
N SER A 45 6.70 -6.38 1.05
CA SER A 45 5.94 -5.16 1.33
C SER A 45 6.11 -4.07 0.27
N VAL A 46 6.14 -4.48 -1.01
CA VAL A 46 6.21 -3.55 -2.15
C VAL A 46 4.95 -2.72 -2.16
N ARG A 47 5.11 -1.39 -2.21
CA ARG A 47 4.00 -0.44 -2.18
C ARG A 47 4.29 0.83 -2.95
N GLN A 48 3.24 1.45 -3.40
CA GLN A 48 3.25 2.79 -3.98
C GLN A 48 2.82 3.80 -2.92
N LEU A 49 3.39 4.98 -2.94
CA LEU A 49 3.03 6.06 -2.03
C LEU A 49 2.40 7.21 -2.79
N VAL A 50 1.44 7.87 -2.15
CA VAL A 50 0.91 9.16 -2.60
C VAL A 50 2.02 10.21 -2.49
N ALA A 51 2.19 11.01 -3.53
CA ALA A 51 3.18 12.09 -3.60
C ALA A 51 2.50 13.45 -3.79
N ALA A 52 3.25 14.54 -3.66
CA ALA A 52 2.73 15.89 -3.90
C ALA A 52 2.30 16.11 -5.36
N ASP A 53 2.96 15.43 -6.29
CA ASP A 53 2.62 15.42 -7.73
C ASP A 53 2.44 13.99 -8.20
N ASN A 54 1.20 13.49 -8.17
CA ASN A 54 0.85 12.16 -8.66
C ASN A 54 0.56 12.12 -10.17
N GLU A 55 0.52 13.28 -10.83
CA GLU A 55 0.36 13.38 -12.28
C GLU A 55 1.66 12.99 -13.02
N HIS A 56 2.83 13.31 -12.41
CA HIS A 56 4.13 13.15 -13.07
C HIS A 56 5.14 12.33 -12.27
N ASN A 57 4.82 11.94 -11.04
CA ASN A 57 5.73 11.21 -10.17
C ASN A 57 5.05 10.00 -9.52
N ARG A 58 5.86 8.98 -9.18
CA ARG A 58 5.44 7.84 -8.36
C ARG A 58 6.58 7.41 -7.46
N THR A 59 6.31 7.27 -6.17
CA THR A 59 7.27 6.70 -5.23
C THR A 59 6.96 5.23 -5.01
N ILE A 60 7.99 4.39 -5.19
CA ILE A 60 7.94 2.96 -4.91
C ILE A 60 8.78 2.69 -3.68
N MET A 61 8.21 1.97 -2.72
CA MET A 61 8.87 1.57 -1.50
C MET A 61 8.76 0.06 -1.32
N PHE A 62 9.82 -0.58 -0.83
CA PHE A 62 9.84 -2.02 -0.55
C PHE A 62 10.89 -2.33 0.52
N GLN A 63 10.87 -3.56 1.03
CA GLN A 63 11.74 -4.00 2.11
C GLN A 63 12.56 -5.23 1.70
N LEU A 64 13.82 -5.26 2.12
CA LEU A 64 14.71 -6.41 2.00
C LEU A 64 15.34 -6.74 3.36
N LEU A 65 15.72 -7.99 3.57
CA LEU A 65 16.42 -8.44 4.78
C LEU A 65 17.93 -8.23 4.71
N LYS A 66 18.45 -7.82 3.56
CA LYS A 66 19.88 -7.55 3.34
C LYS A 66 20.08 -6.21 2.67
N SER A 67 21.21 -5.56 2.99
CA SER A 67 21.64 -4.34 2.29
C SER A 67 22.32 -4.74 0.99
N VAL A 68 21.72 -4.40 -0.13
CA VAL A 68 22.22 -4.65 -1.48
C VAL A 68 21.89 -3.47 -2.39
N GLU A 69 22.53 -3.42 -3.54
CA GLU A 69 22.19 -2.41 -4.54
C GLU A 69 20.86 -2.79 -5.22
N GLU A 70 19.91 -1.84 -5.19
CA GLU A 70 18.55 -2.04 -5.65
C GLU A 70 18.14 -1.01 -6.68
N PHE A 71 17.28 -1.45 -7.60
CA PHE A 71 16.70 -0.60 -8.63
C PHE A 71 15.20 -0.86 -8.76
N VAL A 72 14.48 0.16 -9.19
CA VAL A 72 13.13 0.02 -9.75
C VAL A 72 13.24 0.22 -11.25
N GLU A 73 12.79 -0.77 -12.00
CA GLU A 73 12.63 -0.68 -13.44
C GLU A 73 11.18 -0.38 -13.76
N TYR A 74 10.93 0.48 -14.75
CA TYR A 74 9.58 0.81 -15.18
C TYR A 74 9.51 1.08 -16.68
N ARG A 75 8.30 0.98 -17.21
CA ARG A 75 7.99 1.34 -18.60
C ARG A 75 6.53 1.77 -18.73
N GLU A 76 6.24 2.58 -19.73
CA GLU A 76 4.87 2.85 -20.16
C GLU A 76 4.26 1.58 -20.75
N LYS A 77 3.02 1.24 -20.39
CA LYS A 77 2.34 0.04 -20.94
C LYS A 77 2.27 0.10 -22.46
N GLY A 78 2.63 -1.00 -23.09
CA GLY A 78 2.71 -1.12 -24.54
C GLY A 78 4.00 -0.58 -25.16
N ASN A 79 4.98 -0.16 -24.32
CA ASN A 79 6.30 0.27 -24.80
C ASN A 79 7.38 -0.67 -24.24
N ASP A 80 8.32 -1.08 -25.09
CA ASP A 80 9.41 -1.98 -24.70
C ASP A 80 10.58 -1.26 -24.02
N ARG A 81 10.62 0.08 -24.08
CA ARG A 81 11.68 0.87 -23.46
C ARG A 81 11.59 0.83 -21.94
N ILE A 82 12.56 0.19 -21.30
CA ILE A 82 12.69 0.10 -19.86
C ILE A 82 13.61 1.22 -19.35
N PHE A 83 13.15 1.90 -18.30
CA PHE A 83 13.94 2.84 -17.51
C PHE A 83 14.31 2.16 -16.19
N SER A 84 15.48 2.50 -15.65
CA SER A 84 15.99 1.97 -14.38
C SER A 84 16.38 3.11 -13.47
N VAL A 85 15.85 3.12 -12.23
CA VAL A 85 16.10 4.14 -11.22
C VAL A 85 16.64 3.47 -9.96
N PRO A 86 17.78 3.94 -9.41
CA PRO A 86 18.30 3.38 -8.18
C PRO A 86 17.34 3.61 -7.00
N ALA A 87 17.26 2.64 -6.11
CA ALA A 87 16.51 2.76 -4.87
C ALA A 87 17.48 3.02 -3.70
N LYS A 88 17.13 3.99 -2.85
CA LYS A 88 17.91 4.37 -1.66
C LYS A 88 17.44 3.53 -0.48
N GLY A 89 18.36 2.78 0.14
CA GLY A 89 18.11 1.96 1.31
C GLY A 89 18.33 2.72 2.61
N ALA A 90 17.46 2.49 3.59
CA ALA A 90 17.61 2.92 4.98
C ALA A 90 17.37 1.75 5.92
N VAL A 91 18.11 1.67 7.02
CA VAL A 91 17.95 0.60 8.01
C VAL A 91 16.64 0.77 8.76
N LEU A 92 15.85 -0.28 8.81
CA LEU A 92 14.74 -0.45 9.74
C LEU A 92 15.18 -1.42 10.84
N LYS A 93 15.32 -0.89 12.06
CA LYS A 93 15.70 -1.68 13.21
C LYS A 93 14.60 -2.67 13.57
N GLY A 94 14.97 -3.94 13.63
CA GLY A 94 14.07 -4.97 14.13
C GLY A 94 13.85 -4.86 15.64
N ASN A 95 12.73 -5.38 16.11
CA ASN A 95 12.40 -5.47 17.54
C ASN A 95 11.85 -6.87 17.86
N ASN A 96 11.70 -7.17 19.15
CA ASN A 96 11.09 -8.43 19.61
C ASN A 96 11.66 -9.70 18.95
N GLY A 97 12.98 -9.74 18.71
CA GLY A 97 13.66 -10.89 18.10
C GLY A 97 13.60 -10.92 16.57
N ILE A 98 13.07 -9.88 15.93
CA ILE A 98 13.10 -9.71 14.49
C ILE A 98 14.42 -9.07 14.07
N THR A 99 15.02 -9.58 13.01
CA THR A 99 16.27 -9.08 12.44
C THR A 99 16.09 -7.71 11.81
N ASP A 100 17.12 -6.85 11.85
CA ASP A 100 17.16 -5.60 11.08
C ASP A 100 16.86 -5.86 9.60
N SER A 101 16.18 -4.92 8.99
CA SER A 101 15.86 -4.94 7.57
C SER A 101 16.17 -3.60 6.90
N TYR A 102 15.97 -3.51 5.62
CA TYR A 102 16.28 -2.31 4.85
C TYR A 102 15.05 -1.88 4.05
N ILE A 103 14.61 -0.65 4.26
CA ILE A 103 13.55 -0.02 3.47
C ILE A 103 14.20 0.70 2.30
N TYR A 104 13.79 0.34 1.10
CA TYR A 104 14.24 0.95 -0.15
C TYR A 104 13.16 1.87 -0.70
N THR A 105 13.58 3.02 -1.19
CA THR A 105 12.69 4.01 -1.80
C THR A 105 13.27 4.47 -3.13
N SER A 106 12.44 4.48 -4.17
CA SER A 106 12.77 4.99 -5.49
C SER A 106 11.68 5.94 -5.97
N GLU A 107 12.06 7.10 -6.50
CA GLU A 107 11.15 8.04 -7.13
C GLU A 107 11.23 7.96 -8.64
N LEU A 108 10.13 7.59 -9.26
CA LEU A 108 9.93 7.64 -10.71
C LEU A 108 9.42 9.03 -11.05
N ARG A 109 10.14 9.76 -11.90
CA ARG A 109 9.87 11.16 -12.22
C ARG A 109 9.62 11.35 -13.72
N ASP A 110 9.10 12.51 -14.07
CA ASP A 110 8.85 12.93 -15.45
C ASP A 110 7.93 11.96 -16.22
N LEU A 111 6.98 11.39 -15.49
CA LEU A 111 5.98 10.50 -16.06
C LEU A 111 4.93 11.31 -16.83
N LYS A 112 4.28 10.69 -17.79
CA LYS A 112 3.15 11.31 -18.51
C LYS A 112 1.92 11.30 -17.63
N LYS A 113 1.21 12.42 -17.58
CA LYS A 113 -0.07 12.57 -16.91
C LYS A 113 -1.12 11.59 -17.46
N GLY A 114 -1.87 10.94 -16.58
CA GLY A 114 -2.96 10.03 -16.94
C GLY A 114 -2.54 8.78 -17.69
N ALA A 115 -1.26 8.43 -17.68
CA ALA A 115 -0.72 7.29 -18.42
C ALA A 115 -0.61 6.02 -17.57
N ALA A 116 -0.74 4.87 -18.22
CA ALA A 116 -0.56 3.57 -17.61
C ALA A 116 0.90 3.11 -17.74
N TYR A 117 1.43 2.63 -16.64
CA TYR A 117 2.79 2.12 -16.51
C TYR A 117 2.78 0.76 -15.85
N GLU A 118 3.92 0.09 -15.93
CA GLU A 118 4.25 -1.06 -15.10
C GLU A 118 5.66 -0.91 -14.56
N TYR A 119 5.90 -1.43 -13.36
CA TYR A 119 7.18 -1.40 -12.69
C TYR A 119 7.54 -2.75 -12.10
N ARG A 120 8.82 -2.95 -11.82
CA ARG A 120 9.35 -4.12 -11.10
C ARG A 120 10.57 -3.73 -10.30
N THR A 121 10.89 -4.51 -9.28
CA THR A 121 12.14 -4.38 -8.53
C THR A 121 13.23 -5.24 -9.17
N ARG A 122 14.48 -4.78 -9.09
CA ARG A 122 15.65 -5.51 -9.56
C ARG A 122 16.76 -5.53 -8.52
N THR A 123 17.12 -6.74 -8.09
CA THR A 123 18.23 -7.06 -7.19
C THR A 123 19.30 -7.79 -7.98
N GLY A 124 20.41 -7.13 -8.33
CA GLY A 124 21.42 -7.71 -9.20
C GLY A 124 20.82 -8.15 -10.55
N ASN A 125 20.85 -9.45 -10.83
CA ASN A 125 20.27 -10.05 -12.02
C ASN A 125 18.84 -10.60 -11.82
N THR A 126 18.30 -10.52 -10.62
CA THR A 126 16.96 -11.01 -10.31
C THR A 126 15.95 -9.88 -10.42
N VAL A 127 14.84 -10.12 -11.10
CA VAL A 127 13.73 -9.17 -11.25
C VAL A 127 12.43 -9.77 -10.71
N SER A 128 11.57 -8.93 -10.14
CA SER A 128 10.22 -9.33 -9.77
C SER A 128 9.31 -9.42 -11.00
N SER A 129 8.10 -9.93 -10.81
CA SER A 129 7.02 -9.76 -11.79
C SER A 129 6.70 -8.27 -11.97
N TRP A 130 6.17 -7.90 -13.13
CA TRP A 130 5.66 -6.57 -13.39
C TRP A 130 4.41 -6.29 -12.53
N MET A 131 4.32 -5.10 -11.98
CA MET A 131 3.21 -4.55 -11.21
C MET A 131 2.71 -3.29 -11.88
N ASP A 132 1.41 -3.10 -11.90
CA ASP A 132 0.77 -1.98 -12.60
C ASP A 132 0.75 -0.70 -11.76
N PHE A 133 0.80 0.45 -12.42
CA PHE A 133 0.37 1.72 -11.84
C PHE A 133 -0.13 2.68 -12.93
N ARG A 134 -0.84 3.70 -12.49
CA ARG A 134 -1.32 4.78 -13.34
C ARG A 134 -1.02 6.12 -12.68
N THR A 135 -0.58 7.09 -13.46
CA THR A 135 -0.48 8.48 -13.02
C THR A 135 -1.85 9.12 -12.97
N ASP A 136 -2.03 10.12 -12.12
CA ASP A 136 -3.26 10.90 -12.03
C ASP A 136 -3.50 11.68 -13.33
N ASP A 137 -4.76 11.80 -13.75
CA ASP A 137 -5.16 12.58 -14.92
C ASP A 137 -5.72 13.97 -14.57
N GLY A 138 -5.77 14.29 -13.26
CA GLY A 138 -6.30 15.55 -12.71
C GLY A 138 -7.83 15.66 -12.78
N GLY A 139 -8.51 14.58 -13.12
CA GLY A 139 -9.97 14.52 -13.22
C GLY A 139 -10.64 14.08 -11.91
N ALA A 140 -11.91 13.66 -12.03
CA ALA A 140 -12.62 13.03 -10.93
C ALA A 140 -12.00 11.66 -10.62
N PHE A 141 -11.89 11.34 -9.35
CA PHE A 141 -11.30 10.07 -8.89
C PHE A 141 -12.23 9.32 -7.94
N LYS A 142 -11.96 8.03 -7.81
CA LYS A 142 -12.49 7.16 -6.78
C LYS A 142 -11.38 6.79 -5.81
N THR A 143 -11.69 6.67 -4.53
CA THR A 143 -10.77 6.14 -3.50
C THR A 143 -11.44 5.02 -2.72
N VAL A 144 -10.65 4.09 -2.22
CA VAL A 144 -11.08 3.08 -1.24
C VAL A 144 -10.61 3.50 0.13
N ILE A 145 -11.52 3.57 1.10
CA ILE A 145 -11.20 3.92 2.49
C ILE A 145 -11.30 2.66 3.34
N TYR A 146 -10.22 2.34 4.03
CA TYR A 146 -10.10 1.20 4.94
C TYR A 146 -9.98 1.70 6.39
N PRO A 147 -11.06 1.69 7.17
CA PRO A 147 -11.00 1.99 8.60
C PRO A 147 -10.71 0.74 9.40
N ASP A 148 -10.10 0.90 10.59
CA ASP A 148 -10.05 -0.08 11.68
C ASP A 148 -9.77 -1.53 11.20
N SER A 149 -8.55 -1.74 10.71
CA SER A 149 -8.15 -3.02 10.10
C SER A 149 -7.45 -3.97 11.08
N GLN A 150 -7.25 -3.55 12.33
CA GLN A 150 -6.63 -4.38 13.35
C GLN A 150 -7.40 -5.70 13.55
N SER A 151 -6.67 -6.80 13.69
CA SER A 151 -7.27 -8.13 13.75
C SER A 151 -6.31 -9.11 14.39
N ALA A 152 -6.83 -10.20 14.96
CA ALA A 152 -6.02 -11.25 15.57
C ALA A 152 -5.12 -11.98 14.55
N ASP A 153 -5.63 -12.27 13.36
CA ASP A 153 -4.91 -13.05 12.34
C ASP A 153 -4.90 -12.43 10.94
N TYR A 154 -5.59 -11.31 10.77
CA TYR A 154 -5.76 -10.58 9.50
C TYR A 154 -6.41 -11.38 8.36
N THR A 155 -6.87 -12.60 8.59
CA THR A 155 -7.50 -13.43 7.54
C THR A 155 -8.80 -12.81 7.04
N GLY A 156 -9.65 -12.36 7.96
CA GLY A 156 -10.90 -11.65 7.65
C GLY A 156 -10.64 -10.33 6.94
N TRP A 157 -9.70 -9.55 7.48
CA TRP A 157 -9.26 -8.30 6.89
C TRP A 157 -8.75 -8.47 5.46
N SER A 158 -7.85 -9.43 5.21
CA SER A 158 -7.30 -9.69 3.89
C SER A 158 -8.38 -9.96 2.84
N LYS A 159 -9.38 -10.78 3.19
CA LYS A 159 -10.52 -11.07 2.30
C LYS A 159 -11.37 -9.84 2.02
N LEU A 160 -11.65 -9.05 3.07
CA LEU A 160 -12.44 -7.81 2.94
C LEU A 160 -11.73 -6.78 2.08
N ALA A 161 -10.45 -6.51 2.36
CA ALA A 161 -9.65 -5.55 1.62
C ALA A 161 -9.53 -5.93 0.14
N ALA A 162 -9.23 -7.20 -0.15
CA ALA A 162 -9.16 -7.72 -1.50
C ALA A 162 -10.51 -7.59 -2.25
N LYS A 163 -11.63 -7.90 -1.57
CA LYS A 163 -12.96 -7.78 -2.17
C LYS A 163 -13.35 -6.33 -2.43
N ALA A 164 -13.05 -5.43 -1.50
CA ALA A 164 -13.31 -4.00 -1.68
C ALA A 164 -12.53 -3.46 -2.89
N TYR A 165 -11.27 -3.83 -3.05
CA TYR A 165 -10.46 -3.42 -4.20
C TYR A 165 -10.93 -4.10 -5.49
N GLU A 166 -11.28 -5.37 -5.47
CA GLU A 166 -11.84 -6.09 -6.63
C GLU A 166 -13.05 -5.35 -7.23
N LEU A 167 -13.93 -4.83 -6.37
CA LEU A 167 -15.12 -4.08 -6.78
C LEU A 167 -14.81 -2.63 -7.20
N ASN A 168 -13.59 -2.14 -6.96
CA ASN A 168 -13.16 -0.76 -7.19
C ASN A 168 -11.77 -0.70 -7.86
N LYS A 169 -11.57 -1.49 -8.90
CA LYS A 169 -10.29 -1.55 -9.65
C LYS A 169 -9.90 -0.23 -10.31
N ASP A 170 -10.85 0.68 -10.46
CA ASP A 170 -10.68 2.03 -10.96
C ASP A 170 -10.35 3.06 -9.87
N ALA A 171 -10.15 2.64 -8.62
CA ALA A 171 -9.69 3.52 -7.56
C ALA A 171 -8.29 4.07 -7.87
N ALA A 172 -8.12 5.38 -7.70
CA ALA A 172 -6.85 6.07 -7.93
C ALA A 172 -5.87 5.85 -6.78
N PHE A 173 -6.38 5.71 -5.55
CA PHE A 173 -5.60 5.46 -4.33
C PHE A 173 -6.47 4.87 -3.24
N PHE A 174 -5.85 4.45 -2.13
CA PHE A 174 -6.57 4.06 -0.93
C PHE A 174 -6.13 4.91 0.27
N VAL A 175 -6.96 4.94 1.31
CA VAL A 175 -6.66 5.58 2.59
C VAL A 175 -6.91 4.60 3.71
N SER A 176 -5.94 4.45 4.61
CA SER A 176 -6.12 3.72 5.87
C SER A 176 -6.38 4.73 7.00
N MET A 177 -7.52 4.59 7.68
CA MET A 177 -8.04 5.58 8.65
C MET A 177 -7.60 5.32 10.09
N GLY A 178 -6.52 4.60 10.29
CA GLY A 178 -6.01 4.25 11.62
C GLY A 178 -6.36 2.83 12.05
N ASP A 179 -5.92 2.47 13.24
CA ASP A 179 -6.05 1.15 13.86
C ASP A 179 -5.68 0.00 12.91
N LEU A 180 -4.52 0.16 12.23
CA LEU A 180 -4.02 -0.80 11.26
C LEU A 180 -3.61 -2.10 11.93
N VAL A 181 -2.99 -1.98 13.10
CA VAL A 181 -2.54 -3.08 13.95
C VAL A 181 -2.96 -2.81 15.40
N ASP A 182 -3.17 -3.87 16.16
CA ASP A 182 -3.58 -3.81 17.57
C ASP A 182 -2.44 -3.29 18.47
N ASN A 183 -1.19 -3.65 18.14
CA ASN A 183 0.00 -3.17 18.83
C ASN A 183 1.03 -2.64 17.82
N GLY A 184 1.18 -1.31 17.76
CA GLY A 184 2.12 -0.64 16.86
C GLY A 184 3.60 -0.99 17.06
N GLN A 185 3.97 -1.63 18.17
CA GLN A 185 5.32 -2.13 18.44
C GLN A 185 5.51 -3.59 18.04
N ASP A 186 4.46 -4.26 17.57
CA ASP A 186 4.50 -5.64 17.13
C ASP A 186 4.77 -5.74 15.63
N GLU A 187 6.03 -6.00 15.28
CA GLU A 187 6.47 -6.17 13.88
C GLU A 187 5.74 -7.31 13.16
N TYR A 188 5.32 -8.37 13.88
CA TYR A 188 4.58 -9.47 13.25
C TYR A 188 3.19 -9.04 12.77
N GLN A 189 2.53 -8.17 13.54
CA GLN A 189 1.24 -7.60 13.14
C GLN A 189 1.39 -6.70 11.91
N TRP A 190 2.42 -5.85 11.88
CA TRP A 190 2.74 -5.04 10.71
C TRP A 190 3.00 -5.89 9.46
N GLN A 191 3.77 -6.95 9.59
CA GLN A 191 4.01 -7.86 8.47
C GLN A 191 2.74 -8.59 8.02
N ALA A 192 1.87 -8.99 8.94
CA ALA A 192 0.59 -9.60 8.63
C ALA A 192 -0.32 -8.61 7.89
N TRP A 193 -0.38 -7.37 8.34
CA TRP A 193 -1.11 -6.30 7.69
C TRP A 193 -0.59 -6.04 6.26
N MET A 194 0.73 -5.87 6.10
CA MET A 194 1.36 -5.65 4.79
C MET A 194 1.11 -6.81 3.82
N ARG A 195 1.15 -8.06 4.30
CA ARG A 195 0.80 -9.23 3.47
C ARG A 195 -0.65 -9.22 3.03
N SER A 196 -1.55 -8.77 3.90
CA SER A 196 -2.99 -8.66 3.60
C SER A 196 -3.29 -7.61 2.54
N MET A 197 -2.47 -6.57 2.44
CA MET A 197 -2.60 -5.50 1.46
C MET A 197 -1.85 -5.76 0.14
N LYS A 198 -1.17 -6.91 0.01
CA LYS A 198 -0.52 -7.30 -1.25
C LYS A 198 -1.55 -7.43 -2.38
N GLY A 199 -1.22 -6.91 -3.56
CA GLY A 199 -2.13 -6.83 -4.70
C GLY A 199 -3.01 -5.56 -4.69
N ILE A 200 -2.93 -4.77 -3.62
CA ILE A 200 -3.57 -3.46 -3.50
C ILE A 200 -2.50 -2.37 -3.46
N MET A 201 -1.67 -2.35 -2.40
CA MET A 201 -0.66 -1.32 -2.18
C MET A 201 0.49 -1.33 -3.20
N ASP A 202 0.69 -2.43 -3.90
CA ASP A 202 1.64 -2.55 -5.01
C ASP A 202 1.03 -2.16 -6.37
N THR A 203 -0.27 -1.86 -6.42
CA THR A 203 -1.02 -1.51 -7.64
C THR A 203 -1.55 -0.08 -7.61
N ILE A 204 -2.06 0.39 -6.47
CA ILE A 204 -2.49 1.78 -6.26
C ILE A 204 -1.80 2.37 -5.02
N PRO A 205 -1.48 3.69 -5.02
CA PRO A 205 -0.83 4.33 -3.88
C PRO A 205 -1.75 4.45 -2.66
N GLY A 206 -1.14 4.53 -1.47
CA GLY A 206 -1.83 4.75 -0.21
C GLY A 206 -1.00 5.55 0.78
#